data_8a5a9e8d08cb6737a6ed5892ca37202d
#
_entry.id   8a5a9e8d08cb6737a6ed5892ca37202d
#
_cell.length_a   1.000
_cell.length_b   1.000
_cell.length_c   1.000
_cell.angle_alpha   90.00
_cell.angle_beta   90.00
_cell.angle_gamma   90.00
#
_symmetry.space_group_name_H-M   'P 1'
#
loop_
_entity.id
_entity.type
_entity.pdbx_description
1 polymer ?
#
loop_
_entity_poly.entity_id
_entity_poly.type
_entity_poly.pdbx_seq_one_letter_code
_entity_poly.pdbx_strand_id
1 'polypeptide(L)'
;MFKSLVKLFIFLTASFVVLFATPNQNIINIDMLSQQAHKEHKHLLLFFHKDGCGFCEKMRYDTLDNNTIEDMIDKYFIFVDIGIDDEGSICHRDFNGSKHGYAKSLEIGFYPTVGFVDGNNSIVYGAIGYRDIEVFSLLLQYMYSGEYKMMEWEDFKNKVEFESEE
;
A
#
# COMPACT_ATOMS: atom_id res chain seq x y z
N MET A 1 -55.20 -8.72 59.96
CA MET A 1 -53.95 -9.49 60.05
C MET A 1 -53.63 -10.05 58.64
N PHE A 2 -52.82 -9.35 57.88
CA PHE A 2 -52.34 -9.88 56.64
C PHE A 2 -50.86 -9.49 56.51
N LYS A 3 -49.98 -10.48 56.72
CA LYS A 3 -48.54 -10.30 56.55
C LYS A 3 -48.20 -10.44 55.02
N SER A 4 -47.95 -9.32 54.37
CA SER A 4 -47.51 -9.28 53.03
C SER A 4 -46.01 -9.62 52.97
N LEU A 5 -45.68 -10.76 52.36
CA LEU A 5 -44.34 -11.20 52.06
C LEU A 5 -43.87 -10.44 50.82
N VAL A 6 -43.05 -9.42 51.01
CA VAL A 6 -42.33 -8.77 49.92
C VAL A 6 -41.18 -9.68 49.54
N LYS A 7 -41.38 -10.43 48.47
CA LYS A 7 -40.28 -11.19 47.81
C LYS A 7 -39.39 -10.21 47.07
N LEU A 8 -38.23 -9.96 47.64
CA LEU A 8 -37.15 -9.22 47.01
C LEU A 8 -36.60 -10.05 45.84
N PHE A 9 -37.02 -9.74 44.62
CA PHE A 9 -36.43 -10.28 43.40
C PHE A 9 -35.14 -9.53 43.12
N ILE A 10 -33.99 -10.10 43.49
CA ILE A 10 -32.67 -9.62 43.07
C ILE A 10 -32.49 -10.09 41.66
N PHE A 11 -32.71 -9.19 40.70
CA PHE A 11 -32.29 -9.41 39.32
C PHE A 11 -30.77 -9.30 39.26
N LEU A 12 -30.11 -10.45 39.26
CA LEU A 12 -28.68 -10.55 38.93
C LEU A 12 -28.53 -10.35 37.42
N THR A 13 -28.39 -9.09 36.97
CA THR A 13 -28.03 -8.78 35.59
C THR A 13 -26.56 -9.14 35.40
N ALA A 14 -26.31 -10.34 34.88
CA ALA A 14 -25.00 -10.70 34.39
C ALA A 14 -24.67 -9.79 33.20
N SER A 15 -23.88 -8.74 33.45
CA SER A 15 -23.30 -7.91 32.38
C SER A 15 -22.37 -8.79 31.55
N PHE A 16 -22.87 -9.28 30.43
CA PHE A 16 -22.07 -9.97 29.45
C PHE A 16 -21.20 -8.91 28.73
N VAL A 17 -20.00 -8.69 29.25
CA VAL A 17 -19.01 -7.86 28.57
C VAL A 17 -18.55 -8.62 27.35
N VAL A 18 -19.14 -8.30 26.20
CA VAL A 18 -18.62 -8.76 24.91
C VAL A 18 -17.31 -8.01 24.68
N LEU A 19 -16.19 -8.67 24.92
CA LEU A 19 -14.90 -8.21 24.45
C LEU A 19 -14.94 -8.24 22.92
N PHE A 20 -15.27 -7.10 22.33
CA PHE A 20 -14.97 -6.89 20.92
C PHE A 20 -13.45 -6.89 20.82
N ALA A 21 -12.87 -7.96 20.30
CA ALA A 21 -11.51 -7.95 19.83
C ALA A 21 -11.43 -6.83 18.79
N THR A 22 -10.73 -5.74 19.11
CA THR A 22 -10.43 -4.69 18.13
C THR A 22 -9.69 -5.38 16.98
N PRO A 23 -10.16 -5.25 15.71
CA PRO A 23 -9.42 -5.80 14.62
C PRO A 23 -8.01 -5.20 14.68
N ASN A 24 -7.01 -6.05 14.59
CA ASN A 24 -5.61 -5.65 14.61
C ASN A 24 -5.41 -4.64 13.48
N GLN A 25 -5.28 -3.34 13.81
CA GLN A 25 -5.29 -2.23 12.86
C GLN A 25 -4.02 -2.19 11.98
N ASN A 26 -3.10 -3.14 12.17
CA ASN A 26 -1.83 -3.21 11.47
C ASN A 26 -1.80 -4.25 10.33
N ILE A 27 -2.94 -4.62 9.77
CA ILE A 27 -3.00 -5.54 8.62
C ILE A 27 -3.21 -4.73 7.34
N ILE A 28 -2.23 -4.77 6.44
CA ILE A 28 -2.36 -4.26 5.08
C ILE A 28 -2.94 -5.40 4.22
N ASN A 29 -4.15 -5.24 3.74
CA ASN A 29 -4.79 -6.21 2.86
C ASN A 29 -4.69 -5.75 1.40
N ILE A 30 -3.67 -6.23 0.70
CA ILE A 30 -3.40 -5.88 -0.71
C ILE A 30 -4.56 -6.34 -1.61
N ASP A 31 -5.19 -7.48 -1.33
CA ASP A 31 -6.31 -7.97 -2.14
C ASP A 31 -7.51 -7.02 -2.08
N MET A 32 -7.84 -6.51 -0.89
CA MET A 32 -8.91 -5.51 -0.74
C MET A 32 -8.56 -4.18 -1.40
N LEU A 33 -7.33 -3.71 -1.21
CA LEU A 33 -6.85 -2.46 -1.82
C LEU A 33 -6.80 -2.57 -3.34
N SER A 34 -6.39 -3.71 -3.90
CA SER A 34 -6.41 -3.96 -5.35
C SER A 34 -7.85 -3.94 -5.91
N GLN A 35 -8.81 -4.54 -5.20
CA GLN A 35 -10.22 -4.46 -5.60
C GLN A 35 -10.75 -3.03 -5.56
N GLN A 36 -10.34 -2.24 -4.55
CA GLN A 36 -10.68 -0.82 -4.47
C GLN A 36 -10.06 -0.05 -5.63
N ALA A 37 -8.75 -0.22 -5.89
CA ALA A 37 -8.05 0.41 -6.99
C ALA A 37 -8.72 0.09 -8.34
N HIS A 38 -9.09 -1.16 -8.56
CA HIS A 38 -9.82 -1.56 -9.78
C HIS A 38 -11.15 -0.80 -9.96
N LYS A 39 -11.94 -0.65 -8.89
CA LYS A 39 -13.21 0.11 -8.92
C LYS A 39 -12.99 1.61 -9.20
N GLU A 40 -11.87 2.15 -8.73
CA GLU A 40 -11.49 3.55 -8.91
C GLU A 40 -10.68 3.80 -10.20
N HIS A 41 -10.46 2.77 -11.03
CA HIS A 41 -9.60 2.82 -12.22
C HIS A 41 -8.17 3.26 -11.92
N LYS A 42 -7.64 2.84 -10.76
CA LYS A 42 -6.29 3.09 -10.28
C LYS A 42 -5.45 1.81 -10.23
N HIS A 43 -4.16 1.97 -10.02
CA HIS A 43 -3.25 0.89 -9.61
C HIS A 43 -2.87 1.03 -8.14
N LEU A 44 -2.29 -0.02 -7.52
CA LEU A 44 -1.58 0.19 -6.26
C LEU A 44 -0.13 0.57 -6.56
N LEU A 45 0.38 1.50 -5.75
CA LEU A 45 1.79 1.85 -5.67
C LEU A 45 2.29 1.43 -4.29
N LEU A 46 3.09 0.37 -4.23
CA LEU A 46 3.71 -0.14 -3.02
C LEU A 46 5.09 0.49 -2.84
N PHE A 47 5.32 1.16 -1.73
CA PHE A 47 6.63 1.73 -1.39
C PHE A 47 7.27 0.95 -0.25
N PHE A 48 8.31 0.18 -0.57
CA PHE A 48 9.06 -0.61 0.41
C PHE A 48 10.26 0.18 0.91
N HIS A 49 10.31 0.38 2.21
CA HIS A 49 11.41 1.06 2.88
C HIS A 49 11.79 0.35 4.18
N LYS A 50 12.92 0.74 4.78
CA LYS A 50 13.37 0.20 6.06
C LYS A 50 13.98 1.28 6.93
N ASP A 51 14.14 0.98 8.22
CA ASP A 51 14.79 1.86 9.18
C ASP A 51 16.25 2.12 8.84
N GLY A 52 16.69 3.37 9.08
CA GLY A 52 18.07 3.80 8.83
C GLY A 52 18.48 3.80 7.36
N CYS A 53 17.54 3.80 6.43
CA CYS A 53 17.76 3.82 5.00
C CYS A 53 17.79 5.26 4.48
N GLY A 54 18.96 5.88 4.36
CA GLY A 54 19.09 7.27 3.90
C GLY A 54 18.51 7.54 2.50
N PHE A 55 18.58 6.58 1.56
CA PHE A 55 17.94 6.71 0.26
C PHE A 55 16.41 6.59 0.33
N CYS A 56 15.87 5.89 1.33
CA CYS A 56 14.42 5.83 1.55
C CYS A 56 13.89 7.16 2.06
N GLU A 57 14.60 7.75 3.04
CA GLU A 57 14.29 9.09 3.56
C GLU A 57 14.39 10.13 2.46
N LYS A 58 15.49 10.08 1.66
CA LYS A 58 15.66 10.97 0.52
C LYS A 58 14.51 10.85 -0.48
N MET A 59 14.09 9.63 -0.83
CA MET A 59 12.97 9.43 -1.76
C MET A 59 11.65 9.94 -1.17
N ARG A 60 11.43 9.80 0.12
CA ARG A 60 10.23 10.32 0.80
C ARG A 60 10.19 11.84 0.71
N TYR A 61 11.23 12.53 1.18
CA TYR A 61 11.22 13.99 1.30
C TYR A 61 11.43 14.72 -0.04
N ASP A 62 12.33 14.21 -0.89
CA ASP A 62 12.69 14.91 -2.13
C ASP A 62 11.75 14.55 -3.29
N THR A 63 11.10 13.37 -3.24
CA THR A 63 10.30 12.88 -4.37
C THR A 63 8.84 12.70 -4.01
N LEU A 64 8.54 11.84 -3.02
CA LEU A 64 7.15 11.49 -2.68
C LEU A 64 6.38 12.68 -2.11
N ASP A 65 7.02 13.53 -1.28
CA ASP A 65 6.42 14.74 -0.68
C ASP A 65 6.39 15.93 -1.67
N ASN A 66 6.71 15.72 -2.96
CA ASN A 66 6.59 16.76 -3.98
C ASN A 66 5.14 16.88 -4.48
N ASN A 67 4.57 18.07 -4.51
CA ASN A 67 3.17 18.31 -4.88
C ASN A 67 2.77 17.67 -6.22
N THR A 68 3.63 17.73 -7.24
CA THR A 68 3.34 17.14 -8.56
C THR A 68 3.25 15.61 -8.46
N ILE A 69 4.12 14.99 -7.68
CA ILE A 69 4.12 13.54 -7.47
C ILE A 69 2.91 13.13 -6.61
N GLU A 70 2.60 13.88 -5.55
CA GLU A 70 1.41 13.66 -4.72
C GLU A 70 0.13 13.72 -5.56
N ASP A 71 -0.03 14.75 -6.40
CA ASP A 71 -1.19 14.91 -7.30
C ASP A 71 -1.34 13.72 -8.27
N MET A 72 -0.21 13.23 -8.81
CA MET A 72 -0.21 12.05 -9.70
C MET A 72 -0.58 10.78 -8.93
N ILE A 73 -0.03 10.60 -7.74
CA ILE A 73 -0.34 9.45 -6.88
C ILE A 73 -1.82 9.48 -6.51
N ASP A 74 -2.32 10.58 -6.00
CA ASP A 74 -3.72 10.71 -5.58
C ASP A 74 -4.69 10.47 -6.73
N LYS A 75 -4.33 10.88 -7.93
CA LYS A 75 -5.19 10.75 -9.11
C LYS A 75 -5.22 9.32 -9.67
N TYR A 76 -4.07 8.64 -9.72
CA TYR A 76 -3.92 7.41 -10.51
C TYR A 76 -3.59 6.17 -9.68
N PHE A 77 -3.25 6.33 -8.40
CA PHE A 77 -2.82 5.22 -7.57
C PHE A 77 -3.52 5.21 -6.20
N ILE A 78 -3.51 4.06 -5.56
CA ILE A 78 -3.66 3.94 -4.12
C ILE A 78 -2.26 3.66 -3.57
N PHE A 79 -1.74 4.59 -2.77
CA PHE A 79 -0.40 4.47 -2.18
C PHE A 79 -0.41 3.58 -0.95
N VAL A 80 0.53 2.66 -0.87
CA VAL A 80 0.70 1.73 0.25
C VAL A 80 2.13 1.83 0.76
N ASP A 81 2.28 2.40 1.94
CA ASP A 81 3.57 2.55 2.63
C ASP A 81 3.91 1.28 3.41
N ILE A 82 5.04 0.65 3.10
CA ILE A 82 5.47 -0.64 3.66
C ILE A 82 6.85 -0.49 4.29
N GLY A 83 6.88 -0.08 5.56
CA GLY A 83 8.09 -0.16 6.39
C GLY A 83 8.33 -1.61 6.79
N ILE A 84 9.37 -2.25 6.27
CA ILE A 84 9.58 -3.69 6.48
C ILE A 84 9.95 -4.05 7.91
N ASP A 85 10.45 -3.07 8.67
CA ASP A 85 10.83 -3.22 10.09
C ASP A 85 9.67 -2.88 11.03
N ASP A 86 8.56 -2.34 10.49
CA ASP A 86 7.37 -2.00 11.27
C ASP A 86 6.60 -3.26 11.68
N GLU A 87 5.92 -3.15 12.82
CA GLU A 87 4.93 -4.15 13.23
C GLU A 87 3.76 -4.23 12.24
N GLY A 88 3.10 -5.38 12.24
CA GLY A 88 1.93 -5.65 11.42
C GLY A 88 2.16 -6.75 10.40
N SER A 89 1.15 -6.97 9.58
CA SER A 89 1.14 -8.04 8.59
C SER A 89 0.57 -7.58 7.25
N ILE A 90 0.85 -8.35 6.22
CA ILE A 90 0.32 -8.17 4.87
C ILE A 90 -0.40 -9.44 4.46
N CYS A 91 -1.59 -9.27 3.87
CA CYS A 91 -2.31 -10.30 3.16
C CYS A 91 -2.30 -9.95 1.67
N HIS A 92 -1.77 -10.86 0.83
CA HIS A 92 -1.78 -10.73 -0.62
C HIS A 92 -1.82 -12.13 -1.26
N ARG A 93 -2.94 -12.48 -1.88
CA ARG A 93 -3.18 -13.82 -2.44
C ARG A 93 -2.95 -14.89 -1.37
N ASP A 94 -2.05 -15.85 -1.65
CA ASP A 94 -1.71 -16.94 -0.72
C ASP A 94 -0.71 -16.52 0.37
N PHE A 95 -0.18 -15.29 0.32
CA PHE A 95 0.72 -14.77 1.35
C PHE A 95 -0.07 -14.16 2.51
N ASN A 96 0.29 -14.57 3.72
CA ASN A 96 -0.17 -13.93 4.96
C ASN A 96 0.98 -13.99 5.97
N GLY A 97 1.56 -12.83 6.29
CA GLY A 97 2.73 -12.78 7.16
C GLY A 97 3.21 -11.35 7.44
N SER A 98 4.37 -11.23 8.08
CA SER A 98 4.97 -9.93 8.39
C SER A 98 5.33 -9.13 7.12
N LYS A 99 5.45 -7.80 7.26
CA LYS A 99 5.89 -6.91 6.18
C LYS A 99 7.27 -7.31 5.63
N HIS A 100 8.20 -7.67 6.53
CA HIS A 100 9.52 -8.21 6.14
C HIS A 100 9.38 -9.53 5.35
N GLY A 101 8.53 -10.44 5.81
CA GLY A 101 8.25 -11.71 5.12
C GLY A 101 7.68 -11.48 3.73
N TYR A 102 6.82 -10.47 3.59
CA TYR A 102 6.25 -10.12 2.28
C TYR A 102 7.30 -9.59 1.31
N ALA A 103 8.14 -8.64 1.75
CA ALA A 103 9.26 -8.16 0.93
C ALA A 103 10.18 -9.31 0.50
N LYS A 104 10.49 -10.23 1.42
CA LYS A 104 11.29 -11.42 1.12
C LYS A 104 10.60 -12.36 0.12
N SER A 105 9.28 -12.55 0.21
CA SER A 105 8.53 -13.38 -0.75
C SER A 105 8.51 -12.82 -2.17
N LEU A 106 8.77 -11.50 -2.30
CA LEU A 106 8.92 -10.78 -3.56
C LEU A 106 10.39 -10.61 -3.97
N GLU A 107 11.32 -11.26 -3.27
CA GLU A 107 12.78 -11.18 -3.50
C GLU A 107 13.32 -9.74 -3.40
N ILE A 108 12.65 -8.86 -2.66
CA ILE A 108 13.09 -7.48 -2.42
C ILE A 108 14.20 -7.49 -1.38
N GLY A 109 15.43 -7.18 -1.82
CA GLY A 109 16.62 -7.11 -0.98
C GLY A 109 17.27 -5.72 -0.92
N PHE A 110 16.79 -4.77 -1.71
CA PHE A 110 17.31 -3.40 -1.78
C PHE A 110 16.21 -2.38 -1.54
N TYR A 111 16.55 -1.26 -0.92
CA TYR A 111 15.60 -0.21 -0.53
C TYR A 111 16.13 1.19 -0.88
N PRO A 112 15.25 2.14 -1.25
CA PRO A 112 13.81 1.93 -1.45
C PRO A 112 13.53 1.03 -2.66
N THR A 113 12.39 0.36 -2.66
CA THR A 113 11.84 -0.30 -3.84
C THR A 113 10.38 0.09 -3.98
N VAL A 114 9.94 0.37 -5.19
CA VAL A 114 8.52 0.54 -5.50
C VAL A 114 8.02 -0.64 -6.31
N GLY A 115 6.78 -1.06 -6.03
CA GLY A 115 6.08 -2.10 -6.79
C GLY A 115 4.72 -1.60 -7.23
N PHE A 116 4.25 -2.07 -8.38
CA PHE A 116 2.93 -1.71 -8.91
C PHE A 116 2.06 -2.96 -9.03
N VAL A 117 0.84 -2.85 -8.50
CA VAL A 117 -0.17 -3.92 -8.58
C VAL A 117 -1.31 -3.43 -9.46
N ASP A 118 -1.67 -4.21 -10.46
CA ASP A 118 -2.76 -3.89 -11.38
C ASP A 118 -4.15 -4.28 -10.83
N GLY A 119 -5.19 -3.96 -11.60
CA GLY A 119 -6.57 -4.29 -11.24
C GLY A 119 -6.89 -5.80 -11.18
N ASN A 120 -5.97 -6.66 -11.64
CA ASN A 120 -6.08 -8.12 -11.52
C ASN A 120 -5.35 -8.65 -10.27
N ASN A 121 -4.95 -7.76 -9.38
CA ASN A 121 -4.20 -8.11 -8.17
C ASN A 121 -2.84 -8.79 -8.48
N SER A 122 -2.20 -8.38 -9.56
CA SER A 122 -0.88 -8.87 -9.99
C SER A 122 0.16 -7.79 -9.83
N ILE A 123 1.33 -8.14 -9.28
CA ILE A 123 2.50 -7.25 -9.35
C ILE A 123 2.98 -7.26 -10.80
N VAL A 124 2.89 -6.11 -11.46
CA VAL A 124 3.16 -5.97 -12.89
C VAL A 124 4.47 -5.26 -13.19
N TYR A 125 5.01 -4.53 -12.22
CA TYR A 125 6.28 -3.83 -12.37
C TYR A 125 6.92 -3.56 -11.01
N GLY A 126 8.25 -3.48 -10.98
CA GLY A 126 9.03 -3.11 -9.80
C GLY A 126 10.25 -2.28 -10.19
N ALA A 127 10.57 -1.25 -9.40
CA ALA A 127 11.75 -0.41 -9.60
C ALA A 127 12.54 -0.30 -8.29
N ILE A 128 13.81 -0.68 -8.35
CA ILE A 128 14.74 -0.69 -7.21
C ILE A 128 15.52 0.63 -7.15
N GLY A 129 15.65 1.18 -5.95
CA GLY A 129 16.49 2.33 -5.63
C GLY A 129 15.76 3.66 -5.75
N TYR A 130 16.47 4.71 -5.31
CA TYR A 130 16.02 6.09 -5.36
C TYR A 130 15.71 6.54 -6.79
N ARG A 131 14.64 7.30 -6.92
CA ARG A 131 14.27 8.03 -8.14
C ARG A 131 13.99 9.48 -7.76
N ASP A 132 14.55 10.42 -8.50
CA ASP A 132 14.19 11.83 -8.39
C ASP A 132 12.79 12.10 -8.97
N ILE A 133 12.34 13.35 -8.85
CA ILE A 133 11.00 13.79 -9.27
C ILE A 133 10.77 13.49 -10.76
N GLU A 134 11.74 13.79 -11.61
CA GLU A 134 11.62 13.65 -13.06
C GLU A 134 11.46 12.18 -13.47
N VAL A 135 12.41 11.34 -13.04
CA VAL A 135 12.37 9.90 -13.33
C VAL A 135 11.15 9.22 -12.69
N PHE A 136 10.77 9.63 -11.48
CA PHE A 136 9.62 9.03 -10.81
C PHE A 136 8.29 9.46 -11.44
N SER A 137 8.16 10.73 -11.83
CA SER A 137 6.99 11.22 -12.59
C SER A 137 6.80 10.43 -13.88
N LEU A 138 7.89 10.21 -14.62
CA LEU A 138 7.88 9.44 -15.84
C LEU A 138 7.51 7.97 -15.60
N LEU A 139 7.99 7.38 -14.49
CA LEU A 139 7.62 6.02 -14.07
C LEU A 139 6.14 5.92 -13.74
N LEU A 140 5.60 6.87 -13.00
CA LEU A 140 4.16 6.93 -12.72
C LEU A 140 3.35 7.04 -14.03
N GLN A 141 3.81 7.88 -14.98
CA GLN A 141 3.17 8.00 -16.30
C GLN A 141 3.17 6.68 -17.07
N TYR A 142 4.29 5.99 -17.12
CA TYR A 142 4.43 4.68 -17.75
C TYR A 142 3.43 3.66 -17.20
N MET A 143 3.21 3.70 -15.89
CA MET A 143 2.29 2.77 -15.24
C MET A 143 0.83 3.14 -15.46
N TYR A 144 0.42 4.40 -15.20
CA TYR A 144 -1.00 4.75 -15.29
C TYR A 144 -1.52 4.82 -16.72
N SER A 145 -0.68 5.13 -17.71
CA SER A 145 -1.06 5.14 -19.11
C SER A 145 -1.25 3.74 -19.70
N GLY A 146 -0.73 2.71 -19.01
CA GLY A 146 -0.76 1.33 -19.48
C GLY A 146 0.34 1.00 -20.51
N GLU A 147 1.27 1.91 -20.79
CA GLU A 147 2.38 1.71 -21.73
C GLU A 147 3.27 0.53 -21.30
N TYR A 148 3.35 0.23 -20.00
CA TYR A 148 4.06 -0.95 -19.48
C TYR A 148 3.59 -2.30 -20.06
N LYS A 149 2.42 -2.33 -20.70
CA LYS A 149 1.89 -3.51 -21.40
C LYS A 149 2.34 -3.60 -22.86
N MET A 150 2.83 -2.50 -23.40
CA MET A 150 3.07 -2.33 -24.84
C MET A 150 4.55 -2.23 -25.17
N MET A 151 5.37 -1.70 -24.26
CA MET A 151 6.81 -1.49 -24.47
C MET A 151 7.59 -1.57 -23.18
N GLU A 152 8.89 -1.78 -23.29
CA GLU A 152 9.82 -1.77 -22.16
C GLU A 152 10.07 -0.34 -21.65
N TRP A 153 10.50 -0.23 -20.40
CA TRP A 153 10.76 1.05 -19.73
C TRP A 153 11.74 1.95 -20.51
N GLU A 154 12.82 1.39 -21.04
CA GLU A 154 13.81 2.16 -21.81
C GLU A 154 13.22 2.71 -23.10
N ASP A 155 12.38 1.93 -23.81
CA ASP A 155 11.72 2.37 -25.04
C ASP A 155 10.71 3.50 -24.74
N PHE A 156 10.01 3.41 -23.62
CA PHE A 156 9.10 4.47 -23.18
C PHE A 156 9.84 5.77 -22.88
N LYS A 157 10.97 5.72 -22.18
CA LYS A 157 11.79 6.91 -21.92
C LYS A 157 12.25 7.58 -23.23
N ASN A 158 12.80 6.79 -24.14
CA ASN A 158 13.26 7.29 -25.44
C ASN A 158 12.11 7.92 -26.25
N LYS A 159 10.91 7.32 -26.21
CA LYS A 159 9.71 7.88 -26.84
C LYS A 159 9.35 9.25 -26.28
N VAL A 160 9.31 9.39 -24.95
CA VAL A 160 8.95 10.66 -24.30
C VAL A 160 10.02 11.73 -24.57
N GLU A 161 11.32 11.37 -24.53
CA GLU A 161 12.41 12.29 -24.84
C GLU A 161 12.26 12.82 -26.27
N PHE A 162 12.04 11.95 -27.25
CA PHE A 162 11.83 12.35 -28.65
C PHE A 162 10.62 13.27 -28.83
N GLU A 163 9.48 12.95 -28.17
CA GLU A 163 8.26 13.78 -28.24
C GLU A 163 8.43 15.17 -27.59
N SER A 164 9.38 15.33 -26.66
CA SER A 164 9.66 16.60 -25.98
C SER A 164 10.56 17.53 -26.81
N GLU A 165 11.24 17.03 -27.84
CA GLU A 165 12.13 17.81 -28.73
C GLU A 165 11.40 18.40 -29.95
N GLU A 166 10.16 17.98 -30.21
CA GLU A 166 9.31 18.49 -31.31
C GLU A 166 8.47 19.70 -30.86
#